data_e451c7e41acc8276514f3ebb0f750bf1
#
_entry.id   e451c7e41acc8276514f3ebb0f750bf1
#
_cell.length_a   1.000
_cell.length_b   1.000
_cell.length_c   1.000
_cell.angle_alpha   90.00
_cell.angle_beta   90.00
_cell.angle_gamma   90.00
#
_symmetry.space_group_name_H-M   'P 1'
#
loop_
_entity.id
_entity.type
_entity.pdbx_description
1 polymer ?
#
loop_
_entity_poly.entity_id
_entity_poly.type
_entity_poly.pdbx_seq_one_letter_code
_entity_poly.pdbx_strand_id
1 'polypeptide(L)'
;MYRLYDVGYTIALDRAATLLGDLGHGRVLPRRGDARAIEIRNPPLFAALGSRELHIGGAVYTALLSAHLFDFGVCSLRLQITALDGLTWPEFSAFGVAMSGMDVSAAQFDTELSALLKQIGPAIERQTVAPLTEDYVVYRIDRLISADASRTVSEQFPNETLAPLLFGDQRPLAASTLRELMPHRFSYYDDDLSVLTWENALVVEPREHDLDVEFVLEFANAQLLELRLYDLQLGAELPALYDRVDSLRARRPLRLSRAFREVLAGLQTHVADVTETVERVENALKVTNDVYLARVYAAALELFREQAWRHGIDRKLTILRETYSMLNGEALAARAELLELSIVVLIMAELVLSLSKFL
;
A
#
# COMPACT_ATOMS: atom_id res chain seq x y z
N MET A 1 -8.43 5.95 13.20
CA MET A 1 -7.41 4.91 12.99
C MET A 1 -7.82 4.04 11.83
N TYR A 2 -6.89 3.67 10.96
CA TYR A 2 -7.13 2.67 9.94
C TYR A 2 -5.96 1.70 9.84
N ARG A 3 -6.28 0.48 9.44
CA ARG A 3 -5.34 -0.59 9.13
C ARG A 3 -5.62 -1.10 7.72
N LEU A 4 -4.58 -1.14 6.92
CA LEU A 4 -4.64 -1.55 5.52
C LEU A 4 -4.08 -2.97 5.35
N TYR A 5 -4.77 -3.72 4.51
CA TYR A 5 -4.41 -5.10 4.15
C TYR A 5 -4.38 -5.25 2.64
N ASP A 6 -3.37 -5.90 2.12
CA ASP A 6 -3.44 -6.47 0.78
C ASP A 6 -4.25 -7.77 0.86
N VAL A 7 -5.31 -7.87 0.07
CA VAL A 7 -6.27 -8.99 0.09
C VAL A 7 -6.34 -9.74 -1.24
N GLY A 8 -5.58 -9.31 -2.24
CA GLY A 8 -5.50 -9.97 -3.53
C GLY A 8 -5.02 -9.05 -4.65
N TYR A 9 -4.94 -9.58 -5.86
CA TYR A 9 -4.39 -8.85 -7.01
C TYR A 9 -5.25 -7.65 -7.46
N THR A 10 -6.58 -7.83 -7.51
CA THR A 10 -7.55 -6.76 -7.81
C THR A 10 -8.87 -7.01 -7.10
N ILE A 11 -9.62 -5.93 -6.85
CA ILE A 11 -10.99 -5.98 -6.36
C ILE A 11 -11.91 -5.37 -7.43
N ALA A 12 -12.83 -6.17 -7.96
CA ALA A 12 -13.88 -5.71 -8.86
C ALA A 12 -14.94 -4.94 -8.04
N LEU A 13 -14.75 -3.62 -7.89
CA LEU A 13 -15.51 -2.78 -6.94
C LEU A 13 -17.02 -2.80 -7.17
N ASP A 14 -17.50 -2.86 -8.42
CA ASP A 14 -18.93 -2.93 -8.73
C ASP A 14 -19.51 -4.29 -8.31
N ARG A 15 -18.74 -5.36 -8.48
CA ARG A 15 -19.14 -6.68 -8.01
C ARG A 15 -19.11 -6.77 -6.49
N ALA A 16 -18.11 -6.17 -5.85
CA ALA A 16 -18.04 -6.06 -4.39
C ALA A 16 -19.24 -5.29 -3.84
N ALA A 17 -19.64 -4.16 -4.45
CA ALA A 17 -20.83 -3.40 -4.08
C ALA A 17 -22.10 -4.26 -4.16
N THR A 18 -22.24 -5.06 -5.23
CA THR A 18 -23.37 -5.97 -5.37
C THR A 18 -23.41 -7.04 -4.27
N LEU A 19 -22.24 -7.57 -3.89
CA LEU A 19 -22.12 -8.61 -2.85
C LEU A 19 -22.32 -8.06 -1.44
N LEU A 20 -22.03 -6.78 -1.20
CA LEU A 20 -22.30 -6.11 0.08
C LEU A 20 -23.81 -5.95 0.36
N GLY A 21 -24.65 -5.93 -0.67
CA GLY A 21 -26.11 -5.97 -0.53
C GLY A 21 -26.68 -4.82 0.28
N ASP A 22 -27.32 -5.14 1.42
CA ASP A 22 -27.97 -4.15 2.29
C ASP A 22 -27.01 -3.37 3.20
N LEU A 23 -25.72 -3.69 3.21
CA LEU A 23 -24.75 -2.86 3.92
C LEU A 23 -24.68 -1.47 3.30
N GLY A 24 -24.68 -0.42 4.13
CA GLY A 24 -24.51 0.95 3.65
C GLY A 24 -23.16 1.05 2.90
N HIS A 25 -23.22 1.27 1.60
CA HIS A 25 -22.04 1.38 0.75
C HIS A 25 -22.16 2.50 -0.28
N GLY A 26 -21.04 2.96 -0.81
CA GLY A 26 -20.97 4.01 -1.81
C GLY A 26 -19.56 4.27 -2.31
N ARG A 27 -19.44 5.03 -3.39
CA ARG A 27 -18.12 5.45 -3.87
C ARG A 27 -17.62 6.65 -3.08
N VAL A 28 -16.36 6.57 -2.63
CA VAL A 28 -15.71 7.68 -1.93
C VAL A 28 -15.21 8.68 -2.96
N LEU A 29 -15.79 9.86 -2.94
CA LEU A 29 -15.39 10.97 -3.81
C LEU A 29 -15.02 12.17 -2.94
N PRO A 30 -13.85 12.76 -3.14
CA PRO A 30 -13.49 14.03 -2.53
C PRO A 30 -14.49 15.13 -2.92
N ARG A 31 -14.85 16.00 -1.98
CA ARG A 31 -15.97 16.94 -2.12
C ARG A 31 -15.57 18.40 -2.27
N ARG A 32 -14.27 18.73 -2.38
CA ARG A 32 -13.85 20.12 -2.43
C ARG A 32 -14.30 20.83 -3.72
N GLY A 33 -15.30 21.71 -3.58
CA GLY A 33 -15.65 22.77 -4.52
C GLY A 33 -16.16 22.35 -5.92
N ASP A 34 -16.43 23.36 -6.77
CA ASP A 34 -16.90 23.19 -8.15
C ASP A 34 -15.82 22.62 -9.11
N ALA A 35 -14.55 22.61 -8.71
CA ALA A 35 -13.46 21.99 -9.45
C ALA A 35 -13.15 20.63 -8.80
N ARG A 36 -13.14 19.55 -9.58
CA ARG A 36 -12.69 18.23 -9.16
C ARG A 36 -11.20 18.29 -8.81
N ALA A 37 -10.92 18.53 -7.54
CA ALA A 37 -9.57 18.70 -7.00
C ALA A 37 -8.74 17.41 -7.13
N ILE A 38 -9.41 16.27 -7.00
CA ILE A 38 -8.81 14.95 -7.08
C ILE A 38 -9.56 14.15 -8.14
N GLU A 39 -8.83 13.68 -9.14
CA GLU A 39 -9.33 12.74 -10.13
C GLU A 39 -8.86 11.34 -9.74
N ILE A 40 -9.81 10.49 -9.37
CA ILE A 40 -9.57 9.08 -9.08
C ILE A 40 -10.18 8.27 -10.22
N ARG A 41 -9.35 7.48 -10.88
CA ARG A 41 -9.80 6.65 -12.00
C ARG A 41 -10.90 5.68 -11.58
N ASN A 42 -10.71 5.02 -10.43
CA ASN A 42 -11.68 4.12 -9.80
C ASN A 42 -11.80 4.50 -8.33
N PRO A 43 -12.78 5.34 -7.94
CA PRO A 43 -12.96 5.73 -6.55
C PRO A 43 -13.18 4.50 -5.66
N PRO A 44 -12.52 4.44 -4.48
CA PRO A 44 -12.68 3.34 -3.55
C PRO A 44 -14.14 3.11 -3.16
N LEU A 45 -14.49 1.87 -2.88
CA LEU A 45 -15.81 1.52 -2.37
C LEU A 45 -15.79 1.59 -0.84
N PHE A 46 -16.64 2.46 -0.29
CA PHE A 46 -16.93 2.51 1.15
C PHE A 46 -17.95 1.42 1.51
N ALA A 47 -17.76 0.76 2.66
CA ALA A 47 -18.72 -0.15 3.26
C ALA A 47 -18.82 0.13 4.77
N ALA A 48 -20.03 0.36 5.26
CA ALA A 48 -20.32 0.51 6.69
C ALA A 48 -20.41 -0.87 7.35
N LEU A 49 -19.55 -1.16 8.32
CA LEU A 49 -19.50 -2.44 9.03
C LEU A 49 -20.18 -2.40 10.41
N GLY A 50 -20.83 -1.26 10.73
CA GLY A 50 -21.57 -1.05 11.97
C GLY A 50 -20.74 -0.37 13.06
N SER A 51 -21.15 -0.55 14.32
CA SER A 51 -20.50 0.05 15.48
C SER A 51 -19.95 -1.03 16.44
N ARG A 52 -18.96 -0.63 17.22
CA ARG A 52 -18.33 -1.48 18.26
C ARG A 52 -18.16 -0.68 19.53
N GLU A 53 -18.31 -1.33 20.67
CA GLU A 53 -18.01 -0.73 21.97
C GLU A 53 -16.54 -1.00 22.32
N LEU A 54 -15.83 0.04 22.71
CA LEU A 54 -14.45 0.00 23.14
C LEU A 54 -14.29 0.51 24.56
N HIS A 55 -13.52 -0.19 25.35
CA HIS A 55 -13.19 0.22 26.72
C HIS A 55 -11.81 0.88 26.74
N ILE A 56 -11.78 2.17 27.04
CA ILE A 56 -10.56 2.99 27.00
C ILE A 56 -10.42 3.77 28.31
N GLY A 57 -9.33 3.54 29.04
CA GLY A 57 -9.08 4.26 30.29
C GLY A 57 -10.19 4.11 31.35
N GLY A 58 -10.99 3.04 31.29
CA GLY A 58 -12.15 2.80 32.19
C GLY A 58 -13.46 3.42 31.68
N ALA A 59 -13.48 4.11 30.56
CA ALA A 59 -14.68 4.61 29.89
C ALA A 59 -15.04 3.75 28.69
N VAL A 60 -16.33 3.75 28.32
CA VAL A 60 -16.87 3.03 27.15
C VAL A 60 -17.11 4.06 26.03
N TYR A 61 -16.55 3.78 24.86
CA TYR A 61 -16.72 4.58 23.66
C TYR A 61 -17.37 3.75 22.55
N THR A 62 -18.24 4.39 21.77
CA THR A 62 -18.78 3.78 20.56
C THR A 62 -17.87 4.13 19.40
N ALA A 63 -17.31 3.11 18.77
CA ALA A 63 -16.51 3.25 17.56
C ALA A 63 -17.33 2.86 16.34
N LEU A 64 -17.27 3.64 15.26
CA LEU A 64 -17.82 3.30 13.97
C LEU A 64 -16.78 2.55 13.16
N LEU A 65 -17.16 1.36 12.68
CA LEU A 65 -16.31 0.53 11.83
C LEU A 65 -16.78 0.63 10.38
N SER A 66 -15.84 0.85 9.49
CA SER A 66 -16.06 0.89 8.05
C SER A 66 -14.86 0.30 7.30
N ALA A 67 -15.06 0.01 6.02
CA ALA A 67 -14.01 -0.42 5.11
C ALA A 67 -13.96 0.47 3.88
N HIS A 68 -12.76 0.73 3.38
CA HIS A 68 -12.51 1.23 2.03
C HIS A 68 -11.83 0.15 1.20
N LEU A 69 -12.42 -0.18 0.06
CA LEU A 69 -11.87 -1.16 -0.88
C LEU A 69 -11.29 -0.42 -2.07
N PHE A 70 -10.02 -0.67 -2.36
CA PHE A 70 -9.30 -0.11 -3.50
C PHE A 70 -9.23 -1.15 -4.61
N ASP A 71 -9.38 -0.75 -5.86
CA ASP A 71 -9.40 -1.65 -7.02
C ASP A 71 -8.09 -2.40 -7.24
N PHE A 72 -6.98 -1.88 -6.71
CA PHE A 72 -5.66 -2.50 -6.77
C PHE A 72 -5.38 -3.54 -5.66
N GLY A 73 -6.42 -4.04 -4.98
CA GLY A 73 -6.30 -5.19 -4.06
C GLY A 73 -6.21 -4.84 -2.59
N VAL A 74 -6.22 -3.55 -2.22
CA VAL A 74 -6.12 -3.11 -0.82
C VAL A 74 -7.50 -2.96 -0.17
N CYS A 75 -7.61 -3.44 1.07
CA CYS A 75 -8.74 -3.21 1.97
C CYS A 75 -8.24 -2.42 3.18
N SER A 76 -8.78 -1.21 3.39
CA SER A 76 -8.55 -0.42 4.60
C SER A 76 -9.72 -0.56 5.56
N LEU A 77 -9.49 -1.10 6.75
CA LEU A 77 -10.47 -1.10 7.83
C LEU A 77 -10.27 0.14 8.70
N ARG A 78 -11.34 0.90 8.85
CA ARG A 78 -11.35 2.18 9.58
C ARG A 78 -12.14 2.06 10.86
N LEU A 79 -11.57 2.52 11.96
CA LEU A 79 -12.20 2.66 13.25
C LEU A 79 -12.25 4.14 13.63
N GLN A 80 -13.43 4.71 13.64
CA GLN A 80 -13.66 6.10 14.00
C GLN A 80 -14.28 6.18 15.40
N ILE A 81 -13.62 6.92 16.29
CA ILE A 81 -14.07 7.13 17.66
C ILE A 81 -14.24 8.63 17.86
N THR A 82 -15.42 9.02 18.30
CA THR A 82 -15.71 10.40 18.62
C THR A 82 -15.42 10.65 20.10
N ALA A 83 -14.51 11.57 20.38
CA ALA A 83 -14.25 12.03 21.73
C ALA A 83 -15.45 12.86 22.25
N LEU A 84 -15.51 13.06 23.57
CA LEU A 84 -16.52 13.92 24.18
C LEU A 84 -16.33 15.37 23.69
N ASP A 85 -17.43 16.08 23.53
CA ASP A 85 -17.40 17.50 23.18
C ASP A 85 -16.79 18.34 24.32
N GLY A 86 -16.11 19.43 23.94
CA GLY A 86 -15.58 20.42 24.89
C GLY A 86 -14.33 19.98 25.65
N LEU A 87 -13.60 18.96 25.17
CA LEU A 87 -12.31 18.61 25.74
C LEU A 87 -11.31 19.75 25.60
N THR A 88 -10.54 20.00 26.67
CA THR A 88 -9.35 20.83 26.58
C THR A 88 -8.25 20.13 25.79
N TRP A 89 -7.28 20.89 25.27
CA TRP A 89 -6.16 20.31 24.54
C TRP A 89 -5.40 19.20 25.31
N PRO A 90 -5.07 19.38 26.63
CA PRO A 90 -4.44 18.30 27.39
C PRO A 90 -5.30 17.04 27.50
N GLU A 91 -6.62 17.17 27.67
CA GLU A 91 -7.55 16.03 27.72
C GLU A 91 -7.66 15.31 26.39
N PHE A 92 -7.78 16.06 25.29
CA PHE A 92 -7.77 15.50 23.93
C PHE A 92 -6.45 14.79 23.62
N SER A 93 -5.32 15.40 23.98
CA SER A 93 -4.00 14.79 23.79
C SER A 93 -3.84 13.51 24.61
N ALA A 94 -4.27 13.49 25.87
CA ALA A 94 -4.24 12.30 26.72
C ALA A 94 -5.14 11.18 26.15
N PHE A 95 -6.33 11.54 25.66
CA PHE A 95 -7.22 10.60 24.97
C PHE A 95 -6.58 10.03 23.71
N GLY A 96 -5.98 10.88 22.86
CA GLY A 96 -5.32 10.45 21.63
C GLY A 96 -4.14 9.51 21.89
N VAL A 97 -3.31 9.80 22.89
CA VAL A 97 -2.20 8.93 23.31
C VAL A 97 -2.72 7.58 23.85
N ALA A 98 -3.77 7.61 24.67
CA ALA A 98 -4.38 6.38 25.17
C ALA A 98 -4.95 5.51 24.03
N MET A 99 -5.51 6.15 23.01
CA MET A 99 -6.02 5.47 21.82
C MET A 99 -4.91 4.85 20.97
N SER A 100 -3.81 5.55 20.74
CA SER A 100 -2.66 5.03 19.96
C SER A 100 -1.93 3.90 20.67
N GLY A 101 -1.86 3.96 22.00
CA GLY A 101 -1.24 2.92 22.82
C GLY A 101 -2.11 1.68 23.02
N MET A 102 -3.38 1.75 22.66
CA MET A 102 -4.22 0.59 22.60
C MET A 102 -3.80 -0.26 21.40
N ASP A 103 -3.30 -1.44 21.67
CA ASP A 103 -3.42 -2.54 20.73
C ASP A 103 -4.94 -2.83 20.61
N VAL A 104 -5.64 -1.97 19.82
CA VAL A 104 -7.05 -2.18 19.43
C VAL A 104 -7.03 -3.39 18.55
N SER A 105 -6.82 -4.42 19.26
CA SER A 105 -6.39 -5.76 18.99
C SER A 105 -6.43 -6.06 17.50
N ALA A 106 -5.26 -6.31 16.92
CA ALA A 106 -5.14 -6.98 15.64
C ALA A 106 -6.23 -8.07 15.48
N ALA A 107 -6.62 -8.73 16.57
CA ALA A 107 -7.71 -9.67 16.62
C ALA A 107 -9.10 -9.13 16.22
N GLN A 108 -9.44 -7.86 16.51
CA GLN A 108 -10.73 -7.31 16.07
C GLN A 108 -10.71 -7.00 14.58
N PHE A 109 -9.68 -6.34 14.08
CA PHE A 109 -9.55 -6.06 12.65
C PHE A 109 -9.46 -7.34 11.83
N ASP A 110 -8.71 -8.35 12.26
CA ASP A 110 -8.58 -9.62 11.55
C ASP A 110 -9.90 -10.39 11.50
N THR A 111 -10.70 -10.33 12.55
CA THR A 111 -12.04 -10.93 12.57
C THR A 111 -12.98 -10.24 11.59
N GLU A 112 -12.99 -8.91 11.59
CA GLU A 112 -13.83 -8.11 10.69
C GLU A 112 -13.38 -8.25 9.22
N LEU A 113 -12.07 -8.26 8.97
CA LEU A 113 -11.52 -8.54 7.65
C LEU A 113 -11.98 -9.91 7.16
N SER A 114 -11.86 -10.95 8.00
CA SER A 114 -12.26 -12.30 7.64
C SER A 114 -13.75 -12.40 7.31
N ALA A 115 -14.61 -11.68 8.05
CA ALA A 115 -16.04 -11.62 7.76
C ALA A 115 -16.34 -10.92 6.43
N LEU A 116 -15.69 -9.77 6.19
CA LEU A 116 -15.82 -9.00 4.95
C LEU A 116 -15.34 -9.82 3.74
N LEU A 117 -14.17 -10.46 3.84
CA LEU A 117 -13.59 -11.27 2.76
C LEU A 117 -14.45 -12.50 2.41
N LYS A 118 -15.14 -13.10 3.37
CA LYS A 118 -16.11 -14.17 3.09
C LYS A 118 -17.25 -13.68 2.21
N GLN A 119 -17.68 -12.45 2.38
CA GLN A 119 -18.78 -11.85 1.63
C GLN A 119 -18.33 -11.41 0.23
N ILE A 120 -17.21 -10.67 0.12
CA ILE A 120 -16.77 -10.08 -1.14
C ILE A 120 -15.74 -10.93 -1.90
N GLY A 121 -15.31 -12.08 -1.36
CA GLY A 121 -14.28 -12.94 -1.96
C GLY A 121 -14.46 -13.23 -3.45
N PRO A 122 -15.69 -13.49 -3.95
CA PRO A 122 -15.92 -13.68 -5.39
C PRO A 122 -15.60 -12.44 -6.25
N ALA A 123 -15.44 -11.26 -5.67
CA ALA A 123 -15.04 -10.03 -6.35
C ALA A 123 -13.52 -9.79 -6.33
N ILE A 124 -12.74 -10.63 -5.63
CA ILE A 124 -11.30 -10.48 -5.48
C ILE A 124 -10.60 -11.49 -6.39
N GLU A 125 -9.71 -10.98 -7.24
CA GLU A 125 -8.86 -11.82 -8.06
C GLU A 125 -7.63 -12.27 -7.28
N ARG A 126 -7.27 -13.55 -7.36
CA ARG A 126 -6.13 -14.16 -6.64
C ARG A 126 -6.16 -13.81 -5.15
N GLN A 127 -7.33 -14.00 -4.51
CA GLN A 127 -7.54 -13.67 -3.11
C GLN A 127 -6.44 -14.30 -2.24
N THR A 128 -5.73 -13.46 -1.50
CA THR A 128 -4.73 -13.81 -0.49
C THR A 128 -4.65 -12.68 0.51
N VAL A 129 -4.26 -12.96 1.74
CA VAL A 129 -3.99 -11.90 2.72
C VAL A 129 -2.48 -11.88 2.97
N ALA A 130 -1.85 -10.80 2.57
CA ALA A 130 -0.43 -10.62 2.79
C ALA A 130 -0.12 -10.46 4.29
N PRO A 131 1.07 -10.90 4.76
CA PRO A 131 1.45 -10.76 6.16
C PRO A 131 1.81 -9.33 6.56
N LEU A 132 1.96 -8.43 5.57
CA LEU A 132 2.29 -7.03 5.78
C LEU A 132 1.02 -6.19 5.89
N THR A 133 0.98 -5.32 6.89
CA THR A 133 -0.09 -4.33 7.09
C THR A 133 0.49 -2.95 7.29
N GLU A 134 -0.31 -1.91 7.04
CA GLU A 134 0.01 -0.53 7.39
C GLU A 134 -1.04 0.02 8.34
N ASP A 135 -0.58 0.66 9.39
CA ASP A 135 -1.43 1.33 10.38
C ASP A 135 -1.19 2.84 10.32
N TYR A 136 -2.27 3.62 10.47
CA TYR A 136 -2.17 5.06 10.58
C TYR A 136 -3.27 5.65 11.45
N VAL A 137 -2.96 6.67 12.23
CA VAL A 137 -3.92 7.34 13.10
C VAL A 137 -4.11 8.77 12.65
N VAL A 138 -5.36 9.20 12.45
CA VAL A 138 -5.69 10.60 12.21
C VAL A 138 -6.44 11.15 13.42
N TYR A 139 -5.86 12.17 14.05
CA TYR A 139 -6.49 12.97 15.08
C TYR A 139 -7.22 14.13 14.41
N ARG A 140 -8.55 14.12 14.47
CA ARG A 140 -9.36 15.14 13.82
C ARG A 140 -10.01 16.07 14.85
N ILE A 141 -9.98 17.36 14.56
CA ILE A 141 -10.67 18.41 15.31
C ILE A 141 -11.59 19.15 14.35
N ASP A 142 -12.91 18.99 14.54
CA ASP A 142 -13.89 19.67 13.71
C ASP A 142 -14.14 21.12 14.13
N ARG A 143 -13.92 21.42 15.41
CA ARG A 143 -14.10 22.79 15.92
C ARG A 143 -13.16 23.08 17.07
N LEU A 144 -12.42 24.17 16.94
CA LEU A 144 -11.57 24.71 17.98
C LEU A 144 -12.23 25.95 18.59
N ILE A 145 -12.39 25.96 19.92
CA ILE A 145 -12.82 27.13 20.67
C ILE A 145 -11.57 27.74 21.29
N SER A 146 -11.08 28.82 20.67
CA SER A 146 -9.89 29.53 21.15
C SER A 146 -10.24 30.70 22.03
N ALA A 147 -9.42 30.96 23.06
CA ALA A 147 -9.48 32.16 23.87
C ALA A 147 -8.98 33.42 23.12
N ASP A 148 -8.17 33.22 22.07
CA ASP A 148 -7.60 34.30 21.24
C ASP A 148 -7.93 34.07 19.76
N ALA A 149 -9.03 34.66 19.32
CA ALA A 149 -9.53 34.58 17.95
C ALA A 149 -8.66 35.39 16.95
N SER A 150 -7.66 36.14 17.40
CA SER A 150 -6.76 36.91 16.52
C SER A 150 -5.60 36.04 15.94
N ARG A 151 -5.37 34.87 16.51
CA ARG A 151 -4.29 33.95 16.09
C ARG A 151 -4.84 32.86 15.16
N THR A 152 -4.09 32.56 14.13
CA THR A 152 -4.39 31.42 13.25
C THR A 152 -4.28 30.11 14.03
N VAL A 153 -4.96 29.05 13.57
CA VAL A 153 -4.86 27.72 14.17
C VAL A 153 -3.42 27.22 14.18
N SER A 154 -2.68 27.49 13.11
CA SER A 154 -1.26 27.12 13.02
C SER A 154 -0.40 27.79 14.11
N GLU A 155 -0.67 29.03 14.47
CA GLU A 155 0.02 29.74 15.55
C GLU A 155 -0.39 29.28 16.95
N GLN A 156 -1.61 28.76 17.10
CA GLN A 156 -2.10 28.21 18.37
C GLN A 156 -1.51 26.83 18.69
N PHE A 157 -1.08 26.09 17.65
CA PHE A 157 -0.49 24.76 17.78
C PHE A 157 0.99 24.73 17.34
N PRO A 158 1.92 25.33 18.11
CA PRO A 158 3.35 25.14 17.83
C PRO A 158 3.75 23.66 18.01
N ASN A 159 4.89 23.28 17.45
CA ASN A 159 5.35 21.88 17.44
C ASN A 159 5.48 21.30 18.85
N GLU A 160 5.89 22.12 19.82
CA GLU A 160 6.03 21.71 21.23
C GLU A 160 4.68 21.29 21.83
N THR A 161 3.60 21.93 21.42
CA THR A 161 2.24 21.61 21.86
C THR A 161 1.74 20.31 21.25
N LEU A 162 2.12 20.01 19.99
CA LEU A 162 1.68 18.83 19.25
C LEU A 162 2.46 17.56 19.59
N ALA A 163 3.73 17.70 19.99
CA ALA A 163 4.63 16.57 20.20
C ALA A 163 4.10 15.50 21.17
N PRO A 164 3.48 15.84 22.32
CA PRO A 164 2.91 14.81 23.20
C PRO A 164 1.84 13.95 22.54
N LEU A 165 0.99 14.54 21.72
CA LEU A 165 -0.05 13.81 20.99
C LEU A 165 0.54 12.92 19.87
N LEU A 166 1.43 13.51 19.04
CA LEU A 166 1.91 12.85 17.83
C LEU A 166 2.99 11.81 18.09
N PHE A 167 3.77 11.95 19.17
CA PHE A 167 4.86 11.02 19.50
C PHE A 167 4.67 10.29 20.83
N GLY A 168 3.65 10.62 21.61
CA GLY A 168 3.40 10.02 22.93
C GLY A 168 4.48 10.34 23.97
N ASP A 169 5.43 11.24 23.66
CA ASP A 169 6.56 11.55 24.53
C ASP A 169 6.16 12.67 25.52
N GLN A 170 6.26 12.34 26.81
CA GLN A 170 5.97 13.29 27.90
C GLN A 170 7.17 14.23 28.18
N ARG A 171 8.35 13.90 27.67
CA ARG A 171 9.54 14.72 27.85
C ARG A 171 9.66 15.73 26.72
N PRO A 172 9.93 17.02 26.99
CA PRO A 172 10.12 18.01 25.95
C PRO A 172 11.26 17.64 24.99
N LEU A 173 10.93 17.61 23.70
CA LEU A 173 11.89 17.36 22.63
C LEU A 173 12.67 18.64 22.29
N ALA A 174 13.90 18.50 21.82
CA ALA A 174 14.69 19.63 21.34
C ALA A 174 14.05 20.25 20.08
N ALA A 175 14.16 21.58 19.92
CA ALA A 175 13.56 22.28 18.77
C ALA A 175 14.11 21.81 17.41
N SER A 176 15.36 21.32 17.32
CA SER A 176 15.91 20.69 16.14
C SER A 176 15.19 19.39 15.80
N THR A 177 14.97 18.52 16.79
CA THR A 177 14.27 17.24 16.66
C THR A 177 12.81 17.45 16.24
N LEU A 178 12.13 18.43 16.85
CA LEU A 178 10.74 18.76 16.48
C LEU A 178 10.62 19.19 15.01
N ARG A 179 11.60 19.95 14.50
CA ARG A 179 11.61 20.35 13.08
C ARG A 179 11.86 19.18 12.14
N GLU A 180 12.67 18.21 12.54
CA GLU A 180 12.90 17.00 11.76
C GLU A 180 11.72 16.04 11.77
N LEU A 181 11.06 15.89 12.93
CA LEU A 181 9.94 14.97 13.09
C LEU A 181 8.62 15.49 12.51
N MET A 182 8.45 16.83 12.46
CA MET A 182 7.25 17.50 11.94
C MET A 182 7.59 18.49 10.81
N PRO A 183 8.19 18.04 9.69
CA PRO A 183 8.55 18.92 8.58
C PRO A 183 7.34 19.35 7.77
N HIS A 184 6.24 18.58 7.80
CA HIS A 184 5.08 18.74 6.95
C HIS A 184 3.90 19.32 7.73
N ARG A 185 3.75 20.64 7.61
CA ARG A 185 2.64 21.42 8.18
C ARG A 185 1.98 22.23 7.07
N PHE A 186 0.67 22.16 6.99
CA PHE A 186 -0.13 22.79 5.94
C PHE A 186 -1.33 23.51 6.55
N SER A 187 -1.60 24.72 6.09
CA SER A 187 -2.85 25.45 6.32
C SER A 187 -3.25 26.08 4.99
N TYR A 188 -4.51 26.02 4.66
CA TYR A 188 -5.09 26.69 3.49
C TYR A 188 -5.83 27.95 3.91
N TYR A 189 -6.51 27.91 5.06
CA TYR A 189 -7.18 29.02 5.72
C TYR A 189 -6.54 29.30 7.07
N ASP A 190 -6.98 30.39 7.75
CA ASP A 190 -6.50 30.73 9.08
C ASP A 190 -7.05 29.79 10.18
N ASP A 191 -8.11 29.05 9.87
CA ASP A 191 -8.86 28.19 10.79
C ASP A 191 -8.63 26.69 10.54
N ASP A 192 -7.77 26.33 9.60
CA ASP A 192 -7.38 24.93 9.34
C ASP A 192 -5.90 24.65 9.67
N LEU A 193 -5.59 23.38 9.89
CA LEU A 193 -4.20 22.91 10.06
C LEU A 193 -4.12 21.40 9.78
N SER A 194 -3.15 21.00 8.97
CA SER A 194 -2.77 19.60 8.81
C SER A 194 -1.29 19.41 9.14
N VAL A 195 -0.99 18.51 10.07
CA VAL A 195 0.39 18.15 10.47
C VAL A 195 0.56 16.66 10.30
N LEU A 196 1.53 16.28 9.45
CA LEU A 196 1.74 14.89 9.07
C LEU A 196 3.01 14.36 9.72
N THR A 197 2.93 13.15 10.26
CA THR A 197 4.07 12.35 10.72
C THR A 197 4.05 10.96 10.08
N TRP A 198 5.05 10.15 10.34
CA TRP A 198 5.15 8.80 9.78
C TRP A 198 3.98 7.87 10.16
N GLU A 199 3.51 7.93 11.40
CA GLU A 199 2.51 6.99 11.95
C GLU A 199 1.14 7.63 12.16
N ASN A 200 1.08 8.97 12.11
CA ASN A 200 -0.15 9.68 12.41
C ASN A 200 -0.20 11.09 11.81
N ALA A 201 -1.38 11.71 11.86
CA ALA A 201 -1.58 13.10 11.50
C ALA A 201 -2.54 13.78 12.46
N LEU A 202 -2.37 15.10 12.67
CA LEU A 202 -3.38 15.99 13.20
C LEU A 202 -4.03 16.74 12.04
N VAL A 203 -5.35 16.73 11.98
CA VAL A 203 -6.15 17.50 11.03
C VAL A 203 -7.16 18.35 11.80
N VAL A 204 -7.03 19.67 11.72
CA VAL A 204 -8.03 20.62 12.19
C VAL A 204 -8.76 21.14 10.96
N GLU A 205 -10.02 20.80 10.80
CA GLU A 205 -10.82 21.17 9.63
C GLU A 205 -12.25 21.48 10.08
N PRO A 206 -12.61 22.78 10.16
CA PRO A 206 -13.90 23.21 10.70
C PRO A 206 -15.09 22.96 9.76
N ARG A 207 -14.83 22.61 8.49
CA ARG A 207 -15.91 22.29 7.56
C ARG A 207 -16.41 20.87 7.80
N GLU A 208 -17.68 20.78 8.12
CA GLU A 208 -18.34 19.50 8.28
C GLU A 208 -18.23 18.68 6.99
N HIS A 209 -17.88 17.40 7.14
CA HIS A 209 -17.80 16.42 6.04
C HIS A 209 -16.67 16.65 5.01
N ASP A 210 -15.74 17.59 5.26
CA ASP A 210 -14.50 17.67 4.47
C ASP A 210 -13.49 16.66 5.03
N LEU A 211 -13.35 15.52 4.36
CA LEU A 211 -12.45 14.42 4.70
C LEU A 211 -11.36 14.25 3.64
N ASP A 212 -11.10 15.27 2.84
CA ASP A 212 -10.21 15.17 1.69
C ASP A 212 -8.76 14.91 2.09
N VAL A 213 -8.30 15.52 3.21
CA VAL A 213 -6.95 15.27 3.74
C VAL A 213 -6.81 13.84 4.24
N GLU A 214 -7.76 13.36 5.04
CA GLU A 214 -7.77 11.99 5.55
C GLU A 214 -7.82 10.97 4.41
N PHE A 215 -8.61 11.25 3.40
CA PHE A 215 -8.69 10.40 2.22
C PHE A 215 -7.36 10.31 1.46
N VAL A 216 -6.69 11.44 1.25
CA VAL A 216 -5.39 11.50 0.59
C VAL A 216 -4.32 10.76 1.39
N LEU A 217 -4.33 10.87 2.71
CA LEU A 217 -3.42 10.14 3.60
C LEU A 217 -3.67 8.63 3.58
N GLU A 218 -4.94 8.21 3.64
CA GLU A 218 -5.30 6.80 3.54
C GLU A 218 -4.88 6.21 2.19
N PHE A 219 -5.08 6.97 1.11
CA PHE A 219 -4.67 6.56 -0.23
C PHE A 219 -3.14 6.43 -0.34
N ALA A 220 -2.38 7.39 0.20
CA ALA A 220 -0.92 7.34 0.22
C ALA A 220 -0.39 6.12 1.02
N ASN A 221 -1.06 5.77 2.14
CA ASN A 221 -0.75 4.55 2.90
C ASN A 221 -1.08 3.28 2.13
N ALA A 222 -2.18 3.26 1.36
CA ALA A 222 -2.52 2.12 0.51
C ALA A 222 -1.45 1.90 -0.57
N GLN A 223 -0.93 2.97 -1.16
CA GLN A 223 0.18 2.90 -2.11
C GLN A 223 1.48 2.41 -1.44
N LEU A 224 1.77 2.90 -0.23
CA LEU A 224 2.94 2.46 0.54
C LEU A 224 2.89 0.96 0.80
N LEU A 225 1.73 0.43 1.23
CA LEU A 225 1.53 -1.00 1.48
C LEU A 225 1.89 -1.82 0.24
N GLU A 226 1.36 -1.44 -0.92
CA GLU A 226 1.64 -2.12 -2.19
C GLU A 226 3.13 -2.11 -2.55
N LEU A 227 3.77 -0.94 -2.48
CA LEU A 227 5.18 -0.82 -2.79
C LEU A 227 6.05 -1.67 -1.85
N ARG A 228 5.75 -1.66 -0.55
CA ARG A 228 6.47 -2.48 0.43
C ARG A 228 6.26 -3.97 0.20
N LEU A 229 5.04 -4.37 -0.16
CA LEU A 229 4.72 -5.76 -0.47
C LEU A 229 5.49 -6.25 -1.70
N TYR A 230 5.51 -5.46 -2.79
CA TYR A 230 6.26 -5.82 -3.99
C TYR A 230 7.76 -5.85 -3.75
N ASP A 231 8.29 -4.91 -2.97
CA ASP A 231 9.70 -4.94 -2.57
C ASP A 231 10.05 -6.23 -1.81
N LEU A 232 9.16 -6.66 -0.90
CA LEU A 232 9.31 -7.90 -0.13
C LEU A 232 9.23 -9.13 -1.04
N GLN A 233 8.23 -9.22 -1.92
CA GLN A 233 8.02 -10.33 -2.84
C GLN A 233 9.21 -10.49 -3.80
N LEU A 234 9.63 -9.39 -4.43
CA LEU A 234 10.81 -9.40 -5.30
C LEU A 234 12.09 -9.75 -4.55
N GLY A 235 12.21 -9.33 -3.29
CA GLY A 235 13.31 -9.69 -2.42
C GLY A 235 13.39 -11.18 -2.11
N ALA A 236 12.25 -11.85 -2.00
CA ALA A 236 12.17 -13.32 -1.81
C ALA A 236 12.37 -14.10 -3.11
N GLU A 237 11.91 -13.56 -4.24
CA GLU A 237 12.01 -14.22 -5.56
C GLU A 237 13.46 -14.28 -6.09
N LEU A 238 14.27 -13.26 -5.86
CA LEU A 238 15.63 -13.17 -6.39
C LEU A 238 16.51 -14.35 -5.93
N PRO A 239 16.64 -14.67 -4.63
CA PRO A 239 17.41 -15.84 -4.17
C PRO A 239 16.85 -17.14 -4.71
N ALA A 240 15.51 -17.30 -4.70
CA ALA A 240 14.85 -18.50 -5.21
C ALA A 240 15.12 -18.72 -6.72
N LEU A 241 15.23 -17.63 -7.49
CA LEU A 241 15.62 -17.69 -8.89
C LEU A 241 17.05 -18.19 -9.06
N TYR A 242 18.01 -17.64 -8.30
CA TYR A 242 19.40 -18.09 -8.35
C TYR A 242 19.55 -19.58 -8.01
N ASP A 243 18.88 -20.05 -6.95
CA ASP A 243 18.88 -21.46 -6.55
C ASP A 243 18.30 -22.36 -7.66
N ARG A 244 17.22 -21.91 -8.32
CA ARG A 244 16.64 -22.61 -9.46
C ARG A 244 17.62 -22.68 -10.65
N VAL A 245 18.27 -21.56 -10.97
CA VAL A 245 19.28 -21.49 -12.04
C VAL A 245 20.43 -22.44 -11.77
N ASP A 246 21.01 -22.42 -10.59
CA ASP A 246 22.13 -23.30 -10.21
C ASP A 246 21.71 -24.77 -10.25
N SER A 247 20.52 -25.10 -9.78
CA SER A 247 19.97 -26.46 -9.86
C SER A 247 19.78 -26.93 -11.30
N LEU A 248 19.47 -26.01 -12.23
CA LEU A 248 19.34 -26.32 -13.65
C LEU A 248 20.70 -26.54 -14.31
N ARG A 249 21.69 -25.72 -14.00
CA ARG A 249 23.08 -25.87 -14.52
C ARG A 249 23.70 -27.21 -14.14
N ALA A 250 23.33 -27.77 -12.99
CA ALA A 250 23.80 -29.08 -12.53
C ALA A 250 23.15 -30.26 -13.29
N ARG A 251 22.16 -30.04 -14.15
CA ARG A 251 21.43 -31.11 -14.90
C ARG A 251 22.03 -31.37 -16.29
N ARG A 252 21.79 -32.59 -16.82
CA ARG A 252 22.24 -32.98 -18.19
C ARG A 252 21.54 -32.13 -19.28
N PRO A 253 22.23 -31.78 -20.39
CA PRO A 253 21.78 -30.80 -21.39
C PRO A 253 20.44 -31.13 -22.06
N LEU A 254 20.07 -32.38 -22.24
CA LEU A 254 18.81 -32.80 -22.88
C LEU A 254 17.52 -32.40 -22.12
N ARG A 255 17.58 -32.26 -20.83
CA ARG A 255 16.42 -31.81 -19.98
C ARG A 255 16.41 -30.32 -19.67
N LEU A 256 17.51 -29.65 -20.00
CA LEU A 256 17.73 -28.26 -19.68
C LEU A 256 16.72 -27.32 -20.38
N SER A 257 16.46 -27.56 -21.69
CA SER A 257 15.69 -26.62 -22.51
C SER A 257 14.21 -26.49 -22.13
N ARG A 258 13.60 -27.54 -21.56
CA ARG A 258 12.20 -27.47 -21.09
C ARG A 258 12.09 -26.84 -19.73
N ALA A 259 12.97 -27.21 -18.80
CA ALA A 259 12.99 -26.66 -17.45
C ALA A 259 13.36 -25.16 -17.45
N PHE A 260 14.28 -24.73 -18.31
CA PHE A 260 14.58 -23.32 -18.53
C PHE A 260 13.37 -22.53 -19.05
N ARG A 261 12.61 -23.09 -19.99
CA ARG A 261 11.41 -22.41 -20.51
C ARG A 261 10.34 -22.22 -19.44
N GLU A 262 10.15 -23.20 -18.57
CA GLU A 262 9.18 -23.11 -17.47
C GLU A 262 9.58 -22.02 -16.46
N VAL A 263 10.87 -21.94 -16.09
CA VAL A 263 11.40 -20.86 -15.22
C VAL A 263 11.29 -19.50 -15.91
N LEU A 264 11.66 -19.42 -17.20
CA LEU A 264 11.57 -18.17 -17.97
C LEU A 264 10.13 -17.66 -18.10
N ALA A 265 9.17 -18.56 -18.37
CA ALA A 265 7.75 -18.18 -18.48
C ALA A 265 7.19 -17.68 -17.15
N GLY A 266 7.51 -18.38 -16.04
CA GLY A 266 7.11 -17.94 -14.71
C GLY A 266 7.68 -16.57 -14.34
N LEU A 267 8.97 -16.35 -14.61
CA LEU A 267 9.63 -15.07 -14.34
C LEU A 267 9.04 -13.92 -15.18
N GLN A 268 8.78 -14.18 -16.46
CA GLN A 268 8.19 -13.17 -17.35
C GLN A 268 6.80 -12.75 -16.89
N THR A 269 5.97 -13.70 -16.47
CA THR A 269 4.64 -13.43 -15.92
C THR A 269 4.74 -12.62 -14.65
N HIS A 270 5.65 -13.00 -13.74
CA HIS A 270 5.82 -12.29 -12.46
C HIS A 270 6.29 -10.85 -12.66
N VAL A 271 7.28 -10.62 -13.52
CA VAL A 271 7.75 -9.26 -13.86
C VAL A 271 6.63 -8.43 -14.49
N ALA A 272 5.80 -9.03 -15.34
CA ALA A 272 4.67 -8.33 -15.95
C ALA A 272 3.61 -7.97 -14.91
N ASP A 273 3.21 -8.90 -14.04
CA ASP A 273 2.23 -8.70 -12.98
C ASP A 273 2.67 -7.54 -12.04
N VAL A 274 3.93 -7.56 -11.56
CA VAL A 274 4.45 -6.50 -10.69
C VAL A 274 4.48 -5.15 -11.42
N THR A 275 4.97 -5.11 -12.66
CA THR A 275 5.03 -3.86 -13.44
C THR A 275 3.64 -3.27 -13.63
N GLU A 276 2.65 -4.09 -14.03
CA GLU A 276 1.27 -3.66 -14.23
C GLU A 276 0.64 -3.09 -12.96
N THR A 277 0.88 -3.75 -11.81
CA THR A 277 0.27 -3.29 -10.56
C THR A 277 0.93 -2.02 -10.04
N VAL A 278 2.25 -1.90 -10.10
CA VAL A 278 2.94 -0.66 -9.75
C VAL A 278 2.41 0.51 -10.59
N GLU A 279 2.29 0.35 -11.91
CA GLU A 279 1.71 1.37 -12.79
C GLU A 279 0.24 1.69 -12.44
N ARG A 280 -0.55 0.68 -12.06
CA ARG A 280 -1.95 0.86 -11.67
C ARG A 280 -2.06 1.68 -10.40
N VAL A 281 -1.27 1.37 -9.38
CA VAL A 281 -1.21 2.09 -8.10
C VAL A 281 -0.78 3.54 -8.33
N GLU A 282 0.25 3.78 -9.13
CA GLU A 282 0.73 5.12 -9.47
C GLU A 282 -0.29 5.97 -10.21
N ASN A 283 -1.05 5.36 -11.11
CA ASN A 283 -2.04 6.06 -11.93
C ASN A 283 -3.44 6.13 -11.30
N ALA A 284 -3.62 5.54 -10.12
CA ALA A 284 -4.93 5.45 -9.49
C ALA A 284 -5.43 6.81 -8.98
N LEU A 285 -4.52 7.68 -8.53
CA LEU A 285 -4.86 9.02 -8.01
C LEU A 285 -4.08 10.10 -8.78
N LYS A 286 -4.81 11.06 -9.33
CA LYS A 286 -4.26 12.28 -9.91
C LYS A 286 -4.84 13.49 -9.20
N VAL A 287 -4.02 14.21 -8.46
CA VAL A 287 -4.41 15.49 -7.89
C VAL A 287 -4.17 16.57 -8.96
N THR A 288 -5.25 17.07 -9.57
CA THR A 288 -5.12 17.86 -10.80
C THR A 288 -5.29 19.35 -10.58
N ASN A 289 -6.18 19.80 -9.70
CA ASN A 289 -6.57 21.21 -9.63
C ASN A 289 -6.47 21.84 -8.23
N ASP A 290 -6.26 21.06 -7.17
CA ASP A 290 -6.10 21.57 -5.82
C ASP A 290 -4.62 21.56 -5.42
N VAL A 291 -4.01 22.73 -5.44
CA VAL A 291 -2.59 22.90 -5.07
C VAL A 291 -2.34 22.49 -3.62
N TYR A 292 -3.31 22.68 -2.72
CA TYR A 292 -3.17 22.33 -1.32
C TYR A 292 -3.14 20.80 -1.13
N LEU A 293 -4.15 20.08 -1.63
CA LEU A 293 -4.20 18.62 -1.52
C LEU A 293 -3.05 17.94 -2.28
N ALA A 294 -2.61 18.52 -3.41
CA ALA A 294 -1.43 18.04 -4.13
C ALA A 294 -0.16 18.13 -3.28
N ARG A 295 0.00 19.22 -2.51
CA ARG A 295 1.13 19.40 -1.59
C ARG A 295 1.05 18.43 -0.41
N VAL A 296 -0.14 18.25 0.18
CA VAL A 296 -0.36 17.29 1.26
C VAL A 296 -0.03 15.87 0.79
N TYR A 297 -0.53 15.49 -0.38
CA TYR A 297 -0.26 14.16 -0.97
C TYR A 297 1.23 13.95 -1.27
N ALA A 298 1.89 14.91 -1.92
CA ALA A 298 3.31 14.83 -2.20
C ALA A 298 4.14 14.71 -0.91
N ALA A 299 3.78 15.45 0.13
CA ALA A 299 4.43 15.37 1.43
C ALA A 299 4.20 14.02 2.12
N ALA A 300 3.01 13.42 2.01
CA ALA A 300 2.75 12.08 2.52
C ALA A 300 3.62 11.04 1.80
N LEU A 301 3.73 11.11 0.48
CA LEU A 301 4.59 10.21 -0.31
C LEU A 301 6.08 10.38 0.04
N GLU A 302 6.54 11.63 0.24
CA GLU A 302 7.90 11.92 0.69
C GLU A 302 8.16 11.33 2.08
N LEU A 303 7.25 11.58 3.02
CA LEU A 303 7.30 11.08 4.39
C LEU A 303 7.36 9.55 4.41
N PHE A 304 6.56 8.88 3.60
CA PHE A 304 6.52 7.41 3.47
C PHE A 304 7.67 6.85 2.62
N ARG A 305 8.61 7.70 2.19
CA ARG A 305 9.78 7.31 1.38
C ARG A 305 9.41 6.52 0.12
N GLU A 306 8.30 6.90 -0.50
CA GLU A 306 7.77 6.22 -1.70
C GLU A 306 8.84 6.04 -2.78
N GLN A 307 9.62 7.08 -3.08
CA GLN A 307 10.69 7.03 -4.07
C GLN A 307 11.77 5.98 -3.74
N ALA A 308 12.10 5.78 -2.46
CA ALA A 308 13.08 4.79 -2.05
C ALA A 308 12.59 3.36 -2.31
N TRP A 309 11.31 3.08 -2.00
CA TRP A 309 10.68 1.79 -2.29
C TRP A 309 10.62 1.54 -3.80
N ARG A 310 10.21 2.54 -4.58
CA ARG A 310 10.13 2.48 -6.04
C ARG A 310 11.48 2.17 -6.67
N HIS A 311 12.54 2.88 -6.28
CA HIS A 311 13.90 2.59 -6.74
C HIS A 311 14.37 1.17 -6.35
N GLY A 312 13.98 0.68 -5.15
CA GLY A 312 14.22 -0.69 -4.74
C GLY A 312 13.57 -1.72 -5.67
N ILE A 313 12.31 -1.52 -5.99
CA ILE A 313 11.52 -2.35 -6.92
C ILE A 313 12.13 -2.33 -8.32
N ASP A 314 12.40 -1.15 -8.88
CA ASP A 314 12.98 -0.98 -10.22
C ASP A 314 14.34 -1.69 -10.36
N ARG A 315 15.17 -1.57 -9.33
CA ARG A 315 16.46 -2.26 -9.28
C ARG A 315 16.28 -3.76 -9.29
N LYS A 316 15.37 -4.31 -8.49
CA LYS A 316 15.10 -5.74 -8.43
C LYS A 316 14.50 -6.25 -9.74
N LEU A 317 13.57 -5.50 -10.34
CA LEU A 317 13.02 -5.82 -11.67
C LEU A 317 14.10 -5.81 -12.76
N THR A 318 15.04 -4.88 -12.71
CA THR A 318 16.17 -4.83 -13.63
C THR A 318 17.04 -6.09 -13.51
N ILE A 319 17.39 -6.49 -12.28
CA ILE A 319 18.16 -7.73 -12.04
C ILE A 319 17.40 -8.96 -12.58
N LEU A 320 16.09 -9.04 -12.35
CA LEU A 320 15.26 -10.12 -12.86
C LEU A 320 15.24 -10.15 -14.39
N ARG A 321 15.12 -9.01 -15.08
CA ARG A 321 15.15 -8.88 -16.54
C ARG A 321 16.51 -9.26 -17.11
N GLU A 322 17.61 -8.86 -16.49
CA GLU A 322 18.96 -9.22 -16.90
C GLU A 322 19.20 -10.72 -16.73
N THR A 323 18.78 -11.29 -15.60
CA THR A 323 18.86 -12.74 -15.35
C THR A 323 18.03 -13.51 -16.38
N TYR A 324 16.82 -13.03 -16.73
CA TYR A 324 16.02 -13.60 -17.80
C TYR A 324 16.75 -13.59 -19.14
N SER A 325 17.35 -12.47 -19.51
CA SER A 325 18.09 -12.34 -20.77
C SER A 325 19.28 -13.29 -20.84
N MET A 326 20.04 -13.41 -19.76
CA MET A 326 21.16 -14.35 -19.64
C MET A 326 20.68 -15.81 -19.81
N LEU A 327 19.63 -16.21 -19.08
CA LEU A 327 19.09 -17.59 -19.15
C LEU A 327 18.51 -17.92 -20.53
N ASN A 328 17.86 -16.96 -21.17
CA ASN A 328 17.36 -17.14 -22.53
C ASN A 328 18.52 -17.34 -23.52
N GLY A 329 19.62 -16.59 -23.38
CA GLY A 329 20.85 -16.79 -24.16
C GLY A 329 21.45 -18.16 -23.94
N GLU A 330 21.58 -18.64 -22.69
CA GLU A 330 22.06 -20.00 -22.38
C GLU A 330 21.14 -21.08 -22.97
N ALA A 331 19.81 -20.90 -22.93
CA ALA A 331 18.86 -21.83 -23.50
C ALA A 331 18.95 -21.92 -25.04
N LEU A 332 19.22 -20.80 -25.71
CA LEU A 332 19.43 -20.73 -27.15
C LEU A 332 20.76 -21.41 -27.55
N ALA A 333 21.85 -21.14 -26.80
CA ALA A 333 23.15 -21.77 -27.02
C ALA A 333 23.08 -23.30 -26.86
N ALA A 334 22.44 -23.78 -25.78
CA ALA A 334 22.26 -25.20 -25.53
C ALA A 334 21.45 -25.91 -26.66
N ARG A 335 20.49 -25.19 -27.28
CA ARG A 335 19.77 -25.75 -28.46
C ARG A 335 20.64 -25.81 -29.71
N ALA A 336 21.47 -24.79 -29.93
CA ALA A 336 22.41 -24.77 -31.05
C ALA A 336 23.40 -25.94 -30.93
N GLU A 337 23.98 -26.18 -29.76
CA GLU A 337 24.86 -27.33 -29.49
C GLU A 337 24.18 -28.70 -29.75
N LEU A 338 22.90 -28.85 -29.33
CA LEU A 338 22.13 -30.07 -29.56
C LEU A 338 21.86 -30.30 -31.07
N LEU A 339 21.57 -29.23 -31.82
CA LEU A 339 21.39 -29.33 -33.28
C LEU A 339 22.70 -29.70 -33.96
N GLU A 340 23.81 -29.11 -33.57
CA GLU A 340 25.13 -29.40 -34.09
C GLU A 340 25.53 -30.86 -33.82
N LEU A 341 25.32 -31.34 -32.58
CA LEU A 341 25.53 -32.75 -32.23
C LEU A 341 24.64 -33.68 -33.05
N SER A 342 23.37 -33.32 -33.26
CA SER A 342 22.44 -34.14 -34.08
C SER A 342 22.89 -34.25 -35.54
N ILE A 343 23.41 -33.15 -36.10
CA ILE A 343 23.97 -33.14 -37.47
C ILE A 343 25.19 -34.06 -37.55
N VAL A 344 26.11 -33.95 -36.56
CA VAL A 344 27.31 -34.84 -36.52
C VAL A 344 26.90 -36.29 -36.41
N VAL A 345 25.93 -36.64 -35.58
CA VAL A 345 25.41 -38.01 -35.45
C VAL A 345 24.79 -38.49 -36.75
N LEU A 346 24.02 -37.66 -37.46
CA LEU A 346 23.43 -38.02 -38.76
C LEU A 346 24.50 -38.26 -39.82
N ILE A 347 25.52 -37.39 -39.90
CA ILE A 347 26.65 -37.56 -40.84
C ILE A 347 27.40 -38.84 -40.53
N MET A 348 27.67 -39.15 -39.26
CA MET A 348 28.32 -40.41 -38.88
C MET A 348 27.49 -41.63 -39.23
N ALA A 349 26.15 -41.57 -39.02
CA ALA A 349 25.24 -42.65 -39.41
C ALA A 349 25.22 -42.86 -40.92
N GLU A 350 25.23 -41.81 -41.73
CA GLU A 350 25.29 -41.86 -43.17
C GLU A 350 26.62 -42.46 -43.67
N LEU A 351 27.76 -42.09 -43.09
CA LEU A 351 29.07 -42.69 -43.38
C LEU A 351 29.10 -44.16 -43.06
N VAL A 352 28.59 -44.62 -41.93
CA VAL A 352 28.52 -46.01 -41.53
C VAL A 352 27.64 -46.82 -42.51
N LEU A 353 26.45 -46.24 -42.85
CA LEU A 353 25.56 -46.88 -43.84
C LEU A 353 26.18 -46.97 -45.27
N SER A 354 26.94 -45.93 -45.64
CA SER A 354 27.67 -45.94 -46.94
C SER A 354 28.77 -46.97 -46.96
N LEU A 355 29.58 -47.08 -45.88
CA LEU A 355 30.61 -48.13 -45.80
C LEU A 355 30.02 -49.56 -45.80
N SER A 356 28.89 -49.79 -45.13
CA SER A 356 28.21 -51.06 -45.07
C SER A 356 27.64 -51.56 -46.44
N LYS A 357 27.46 -50.65 -47.43
CA LYS A 357 27.06 -50.95 -48.79
C LYS A 357 28.23 -51.33 -49.70
N PHE A 358 29.45 -51.05 -49.29
CA PHE A 358 30.70 -51.39 -50.04
C PHE A 358 31.38 -52.64 -49.50
N LEU A 359 30.97 -53.20 -48.40
CA LEU A 359 31.37 -54.52 -47.88
C LEU A 359 30.27 -55.51 -48.16
#